data_0c609e24a82078da980597b502ffde79
#
_entry.id   0c609e24a82078da980597b502ffde79
#
_cell.length_a   1.000
_cell.length_b   1.000
_cell.length_c   1.000
_cell.angle_alpha   90.00
_cell.angle_beta   90.00
_cell.angle_gamma   90.00
#
_symmetry.space_group_name_H-M   'P 1'
#
loop_
_entity.id
_entity.type
_entity.pdbx_description
1 polymer ?
#
loop_
_entity_poly.entity_id
_entity_poly.type
_entity_poly.pdbx_seq_one_letter_code
_entity_poly.pdbx_strand_id
1 'polypeptide(L)'
;FKTAQIYEYETDPNNLIPTIDKFSRYKKNGDGTYTAKNKLANRCWKLQHANVITWDGLVVPCCFDKDATHQLGNLKMQSFKEIWHNENYKHFRTELMKSRKNIDICANCSEGVSVWKD
;
A
#
# COMPACT_ATOMS: atom_id res chain seq x y z
N PHE A 1 -15.69 6.05 -5.79
CA PHE A 1 -14.65 6.66 -6.63
C PHE A 1 -13.28 6.26 -6.11
N LYS A 2 -12.52 5.48 -6.88
CA LYS A 2 -11.10 5.27 -6.60
C LYS A 2 -10.31 6.29 -7.40
N THR A 3 -9.55 7.14 -6.72
CA THR A 3 -8.57 8.01 -7.32
C THR A 3 -7.25 7.25 -7.51
N ALA A 4 -6.39 7.74 -8.38
CA ALA A 4 -5.05 7.20 -8.53
C ALA A 4 -4.28 7.27 -7.21
N GLN A 5 -3.45 6.26 -6.95
CA GLN A 5 -2.51 6.26 -5.84
C GLN A 5 -1.27 7.06 -6.23
N ILE A 6 -0.86 7.95 -5.35
CA ILE A 6 0.40 8.68 -5.48
C ILE A 6 1.38 8.13 -4.44
N TYR A 7 2.49 7.60 -4.92
CA TYR A 7 3.56 7.07 -4.09
C TYR A 7 4.57 8.16 -3.73
N GLU A 8 5.18 8.03 -2.58
CA GLU A 8 6.35 8.81 -2.16
C GLU A 8 6.21 10.34 -2.37
N TYR A 9 4.98 10.87 -2.23
CA TYR A 9 4.72 12.31 -2.36
C TYR A 9 4.98 12.87 -3.76
N GLU A 10 4.86 12.04 -4.79
CA GLU A 10 5.01 12.46 -6.19
C GLU A 10 4.01 13.56 -6.60
N THR A 11 4.32 14.22 -7.70
CA THR A 11 3.41 15.15 -8.37
C THR A 11 2.33 14.39 -9.14
N ASP A 12 1.31 15.09 -9.59
CA ASP A 12 0.22 14.53 -10.43
C ASP A 12 0.32 15.05 -11.88
N PRO A 13 1.27 14.58 -12.70
CA PRO A 13 1.50 15.08 -14.05
C PRO A 13 0.34 14.79 -15.00
N ASN A 14 -0.47 13.79 -14.72
CA ASN A 14 -1.61 13.36 -15.55
C ASN A 14 -2.96 13.91 -15.07
N ASN A 15 -2.97 14.79 -14.08
CA ASN A 15 -4.19 15.38 -13.51
C ASN A 15 -5.24 14.34 -13.08
N LEU A 16 -4.78 13.25 -12.45
CA LEU A 16 -5.64 12.17 -11.97
C LEU A 16 -6.24 12.44 -10.60
N ILE A 17 -5.73 13.43 -9.88
CA ILE A 17 -6.24 13.85 -8.57
C ILE A 17 -7.39 14.84 -8.78
N PRO A 18 -8.57 14.62 -8.16
CA PRO A 18 -9.68 15.54 -8.27
C PRO A 18 -9.32 16.96 -7.82
N THR A 19 -9.72 17.96 -8.60
CA THR A 19 -9.51 19.37 -8.27
C THR A 19 -10.42 19.85 -7.13
N ILE A 20 -11.57 19.20 -6.96
CA ILE A 20 -12.51 19.50 -5.86
C ILE A 20 -12.01 18.78 -4.61
N ASP A 21 -11.61 19.56 -3.62
CA ASP A 21 -10.92 19.08 -2.41
C ASP A 21 -11.69 17.99 -1.65
N LYS A 22 -13.00 18.10 -1.53
CA LYS A 22 -13.83 17.09 -0.84
C LYS A 22 -13.80 15.68 -1.49
N PHE A 23 -13.43 15.58 -2.77
CA PHE A 23 -13.34 14.33 -3.49
C PHE A 23 -11.89 13.83 -3.58
N SER A 24 -10.92 14.67 -3.23
CA SER A 24 -9.52 14.29 -3.22
C SER A 24 -9.15 13.60 -1.92
N ARG A 25 -8.43 12.49 -2.03
CA ARG A 25 -7.80 11.81 -0.89
C ARG A 25 -6.45 12.42 -0.52
N TYR A 26 -5.96 13.33 -1.34
CA TYR A 26 -4.65 13.96 -1.21
C TYR A 26 -4.78 15.46 -0.99
N LYS A 27 -3.85 16.00 -0.22
CA LYS A 27 -3.62 17.43 -0.07
C LYS A 27 -2.42 17.84 -0.93
N LYS A 28 -2.58 18.88 -1.74
CA LYS A 28 -1.47 19.45 -2.51
C LYS A 28 -0.56 20.25 -1.58
N ASN A 29 0.74 19.99 -1.65
CA ASN A 29 1.77 20.70 -0.92
C ASN A 29 2.25 21.95 -1.71
N GLY A 30 2.98 22.87 -1.07
CA GLY A 30 3.48 24.09 -1.71
C GLY A 30 4.52 23.84 -2.81
N ASP A 31 5.20 22.69 -2.80
CA ASP A 31 6.18 22.27 -3.81
C ASP A 31 5.56 21.49 -5.00
N GLY A 32 4.23 21.35 -5.03
CA GLY A 32 3.51 20.63 -6.07
C GLY A 32 3.36 19.12 -5.83
N THR A 33 3.93 18.59 -4.74
CA THR A 33 3.72 17.19 -4.34
C THR A 33 2.38 17.02 -3.62
N TYR A 34 1.98 15.77 -3.43
CA TYR A 34 0.72 15.42 -2.78
C TYR A 34 0.96 14.53 -1.56
N THR A 35 0.23 14.79 -0.49
CA THR A 35 0.25 13.99 0.73
C THR A 35 -1.15 13.46 1.02
N ALA A 36 -1.27 12.17 1.35
CA ALA A 36 -2.54 11.57 1.74
C ALA A 36 -3.13 12.30 2.96
N LYS A 37 -4.41 12.64 2.89
CA LYS A 37 -5.12 13.35 3.97
C LYS A 37 -5.27 12.48 5.22
N ASN A 38 -5.42 11.17 5.05
CA ASN A 38 -5.57 10.24 6.15
C ASN A 38 -4.20 9.93 6.76
N LYS A 39 -4.04 10.24 8.04
CA LYS A 39 -2.90 9.77 8.82
C LYS A 39 -3.19 8.34 9.27
N LEU A 40 -2.56 7.38 8.60
CA LEU A 40 -2.68 5.97 8.95
C LEU A 40 -1.62 5.58 9.98
N ALA A 41 -2.03 4.78 10.96
CA ALA A 41 -1.09 4.13 11.88
C ALA A 41 -0.17 3.16 11.13
N ASN A 42 0.91 2.72 11.78
CA ASN A 42 1.83 1.70 11.23
C ASN A 42 1.20 0.30 11.30
N ARG A 43 -0.02 0.19 10.79
CA ARG A 43 -0.83 -1.02 10.72
C ARG A 43 -1.62 -1.02 9.43
N CYS A 44 -1.91 -2.19 8.89
CA CYS A 44 -2.77 -2.35 7.73
C CYS A 44 -3.63 -3.60 7.91
N TRP A 45 -4.94 -3.40 8.00
CA TRP A 45 -5.88 -4.51 8.13
C TRP A 45 -5.81 -5.44 6.92
N LYS A 46 -5.71 -4.89 5.71
CA LYS A 46 -5.60 -5.67 4.47
C LYS A 46 -4.40 -6.63 4.52
N LEU A 47 -3.24 -6.14 4.97
CA LEU A 47 -2.03 -6.97 5.07
C LEU A 47 -2.17 -8.15 6.06
N GLN A 48 -3.04 -8.02 7.05
CA GLN A 48 -3.27 -9.05 8.06
C GLN A 48 -4.34 -10.08 7.67
N HIS A 49 -5.24 -9.73 6.73
CA HIS A 49 -6.43 -10.53 6.43
C HIS A 49 -6.61 -10.82 4.95
N ALA A 50 -5.82 -10.21 4.09
CA ALA A 50 -5.93 -10.39 2.65
C ALA A 50 -4.54 -10.35 2.00
N ASN A 51 -4.48 -10.79 0.77
CA ASN A 51 -3.33 -10.66 -0.11
C ASN A 51 -3.78 -10.49 -1.56
N VAL A 52 -2.82 -10.29 -2.42
CA VAL A 52 -3.03 -10.28 -3.87
C VAL A 52 -2.13 -11.32 -4.51
N ILE A 53 -2.68 -12.06 -5.44
CA ILE A 53 -1.95 -13.03 -6.26
C ILE A 53 -1.98 -12.50 -7.69
N THR A 54 -0.81 -12.37 -8.28
CA THR A 54 -0.69 -11.95 -9.67
C THR A 54 -1.09 -13.07 -10.63
N TRP A 55 -1.34 -12.76 -11.89
CA TRP A 55 -1.74 -13.72 -12.91
C TRP A 55 -0.73 -14.87 -13.10
N ASP A 56 0.55 -14.64 -12.83
CA ASP A 56 1.63 -15.61 -12.94
C ASP A 56 1.97 -16.32 -11.61
N GLY A 57 1.16 -16.12 -10.57
CA GLY A 57 1.24 -16.85 -9.31
C GLY A 57 2.13 -16.23 -8.24
N LEU A 58 2.57 -14.99 -8.40
CA LEU A 58 3.31 -14.27 -7.36
C LEU A 58 2.38 -13.76 -6.28
N VAL A 59 2.76 -13.91 -5.02
CA VAL A 59 2.03 -13.35 -3.89
C VAL A 59 2.66 -12.02 -3.51
N VAL A 60 1.83 -10.98 -3.49
CA VAL A 60 2.23 -9.60 -3.16
C VAL A 60 1.39 -9.06 -1.99
N PRO A 61 1.89 -8.07 -1.22
CA PRO A 61 1.22 -7.62 0.01
C PRO A 61 -0.12 -6.95 -0.24
N CYS A 62 -0.29 -6.22 -1.34
CA CYS A 62 -1.55 -5.56 -1.68
C CYS A 62 -1.61 -5.17 -3.17
N CYS A 63 -2.76 -4.67 -3.60
CA CYS A 63 -3.00 -4.28 -4.99
C CYS A 63 -2.18 -3.06 -5.46
N PHE A 64 -1.51 -2.36 -4.58
CA PHE A 64 -0.61 -1.25 -4.97
C PHE A 64 0.77 -1.73 -5.40
N ASP A 65 1.13 -2.96 -5.12
CA ASP A 65 2.34 -3.60 -5.66
C ASP A 65 2.07 -4.22 -7.03
N LYS A 66 1.67 -3.40 -7.98
CA LYS A 66 1.28 -3.83 -9.33
C LYS A 66 2.39 -4.53 -10.12
N ASP A 67 3.64 -4.21 -9.84
CA ASP A 67 4.82 -4.73 -10.53
C ASP A 67 5.51 -5.87 -9.74
N ALA A 68 4.90 -6.33 -8.65
CA ALA A 68 5.43 -7.35 -7.75
C ALA A 68 6.85 -7.06 -7.23
N THR A 69 7.14 -5.78 -6.93
CA THR A 69 8.43 -5.36 -6.38
C THR A 69 8.64 -5.84 -4.94
N HIS A 70 7.55 -6.07 -4.21
CA HIS A 70 7.52 -6.64 -2.85
C HIS A 70 7.05 -8.09 -2.85
N GLN A 71 7.49 -8.89 -3.79
CA GLN A 71 7.11 -10.30 -3.89
C GLN A 71 7.36 -11.04 -2.57
N LEU A 72 6.33 -11.66 -2.02
CA LEU A 72 6.37 -12.41 -0.76
C LEU A 72 6.54 -13.91 -0.97
N GLY A 73 6.19 -14.41 -2.13
CA GLY A 73 6.36 -15.81 -2.51
C GLY A 73 5.80 -16.12 -3.89
N ASN A 74 5.94 -17.38 -4.31
CA ASN A 74 5.51 -17.86 -5.61
C ASN A 74 4.73 -19.17 -5.43
N LEU A 75 3.47 -19.18 -5.81
CA LEU A 75 2.59 -20.35 -5.72
C LEU A 75 2.98 -21.53 -6.61
N LYS A 76 3.85 -21.32 -7.58
CA LYS A 76 4.44 -22.41 -8.38
C LYS A 76 5.47 -23.21 -7.59
N MET A 77 6.00 -22.65 -6.50
CA MET A 77 7.09 -23.23 -5.72
C MET A 77 6.70 -23.58 -4.29
N GLN A 78 5.70 -22.90 -3.73
CA GLN A 78 5.29 -23.03 -2.34
C GLN A 78 3.77 -23.00 -2.22
N SER A 79 3.23 -23.64 -1.19
CA SER A 79 1.81 -23.48 -0.86
C SER A 79 1.52 -22.07 -0.32
N PHE A 80 0.28 -21.62 -0.44
CA PHE A 80 -0.14 -20.34 0.13
C PHE A 80 0.09 -20.26 1.64
N LYS A 81 -0.15 -21.35 2.36
CA LYS A 81 0.07 -21.43 3.80
C LYS A 81 1.54 -21.19 4.16
N GLU A 82 2.48 -21.78 3.43
CA GLU A 82 3.91 -21.57 3.62
C GLU A 82 4.30 -20.10 3.36
N ILE A 83 3.80 -19.52 2.27
CA ILE A 83 4.07 -18.11 1.94
C ILE A 83 3.54 -17.18 3.02
N TRP A 84 2.31 -17.41 3.50
CA TRP A 84 1.68 -16.58 4.53
C TRP A 84 2.48 -16.52 5.83
N HIS A 85 3.24 -17.56 6.13
CA HIS A 85 4.07 -17.69 7.34
C HIS A 85 5.57 -17.55 7.09
N ASN A 86 6.00 -17.26 5.86
CA ASN A 86 7.42 -17.19 5.54
C ASN A 86 8.09 -15.92 6.07
N GLU A 87 9.43 -15.90 6.00
CA GLU A 87 10.24 -14.78 6.51
C GLU A 87 10.01 -13.48 5.72
N ASN A 88 9.76 -13.54 4.41
CA ASN A 88 9.47 -12.36 3.59
C ASN A 88 8.20 -11.66 4.06
N TYR A 89 7.15 -12.43 4.35
CA TYR A 89 5.89 -11.89 4.86
C TYR A 89 6.04 -11.30 6.25
N LYS A 90 6.74 -12.01 7.14
CA LYS A 90 7.06 -11.53 8.51
C LYS A 90 7.87 -10.25 8.45
N HIS A 91 8.89 -10.19 7.60
CA HIS A 91 9.73 -9.00 7.42
C HIS A 91 8.90 -7.81 6.95
N PHE A 92 8.08 -7.97 5.92
CA PHE A 92 7.21 -6.90 5.41
C PHE A 92 6.26 -6.36 6.49
N ARG A 93 5.62 -7.25 7.26
CA ARG A 93 4.75 -6.87 8.37
C ARG A 93 5.51 -6.12 9.46
N THR A 94 6.71 -6.56 9.80
CA THR A 94 7.57 -5.94 10.81
C THR A 94 8.02 -4.55 10.38
N GLU A 95 8.44 -4.39 9.13
CA GLU A 95 8.85 -3.09 8.59
C GLU A 95 7.67 -2.09 8.58
N LEU A 96 6.48 -2.54 8.20
CA LEU A 96 5.28 -1.70 8.29
C LEU A 96 4.99 -1.24 9.71
N MET A 97 5.12 -2.14 10.70
CA MET A 97 4.88 -1.82 12.12
C MET A 97 5.92 -0.86 12.68
N LYS A 98 7.16 -0.91 12.22
CA LYS A 98 8.19 0.07 12.58
C LYS A 98 7.86 1.44 12.02
N SER A 99 7.66 1.54 10.74
CA SER A 99 7.24 2.76 10.06
C SER A 99 6.74 2.45 8.65
N ARG A 100 5.51 2.82 8.34
CA ARG A 100 5.00 2.73 6.96
C ARG A 100 5.75 3.59 5.97
N LYS A 101 6.45 4.63 6.44
CA LYS A 101 7.29 5.50 5.60
C LYS A 101 8.48 4.77 4.98
N ASN A 102 8.86 3.61 5.54
CA ASN A 102 9.96 2.80 5.03
C ASN A 102 9.57 1.96 3.79
N ILE A 103 8.28 1.89 3.49
CA ILE A 103 7.74 1.09 2.40
C ILE A 103 7.06 2.03 1.40
N ASP A 104 7.55 2.07 0.17
CA ASP A 104 7.09 2.98 -0.88
C ASP A 104 5.58 2.95 -1.10
N ILE A 105 5.00 1.77 -1.30
CA ILE A 105 3.55 1.59 -1.51
C ILE A 105 2.70 1.90 -0.27
N CYS A 106 3.31 2.03 0.91
CA CYS A 106 2.63 2.29 2.18
C CYS A 106 2.80 3.74 2.66
N ALA A 107 3.88 4.41 2.25
CA ALA A 107 4.28 5.72 2.77
C ALA A 107 3.21 6.79 2.55
N ASN A 108 2.61 6.83 1.38
CA ASN A 108 1.56 7.78 1.00
C ASN A 108 0.22 7.08 0.66
N CYS A 109 -0.07 5.98 1.34
CA CYS A 109 -1.27 5.19 1.12
C CYS A 109 -2.52 5.93 1.58
N SER A 110 -3.55 5.99 0.74
CA SER A 110 -4.84 6.60 1.01
C SER A 110 -5.96 5.59 1.30
N GLU A 111 -5.68 4.29 1.18
CA GLU A 111 -6.68 3.20 1.22
C GLU A 111 -6.74 2.47 2.57
N GLY A 112 -5.81 2.73 3.47
CA GLY A 112 -5.83 2.12 4.80
C GLY A 112 -7.07 2.59 5.55
N VAL A 113 -7.90 1.65 5.98
CA VAL A 113 -9.02 1.94 6.86
C VAL A 113 -8.53 1.86 8.29
N SER A 114 -8.81 2.88 9.07
CA SER A 114 -8.70 2.81 10.52
C SER A 114 -9.81 1.89 11.04
N VAL A 115 -9.55 0.59 11.04
CA VAL A 115 -10.51 -0.41 11.58
C VAL A 115 -10.42 -0.48 13.10
N TRP A 116 -9.37 0.07 13.65
CA TRP A 116 -9.14 0.12 15.09
C TRP A 116 -9.58 1.49 15.59
N LYS A 117 -10.78 1.57 16.08
CA LYS A 117 -11.14 2.65 17.03
C LYS A 117 -10.52 2.26 18.35
N ASP A 118 -9.60 3.08 18.79
CA ASP A 118 -9.15 3.03 20.17
C ASP A 118 -10.34 3.30 21.10
#